data_271a303609eea91f880bbbb4761a3534
#
_entry.id   271a303609eea91f880bbbb4761a3534
#
_cell.length_a   1.000
_cell.length_b   1.000
_cell.length_c   1.000
_cell.angle_alpha   90.00
_cell.angle_beta   90.00
_cell.angle_gamma   90.00
#
_symmetry.space_group_name_H-M   'P 1'
#
loop_
_entity.id
_entity.type
_entity.pdbx_description
1 polymer ?
#
loop_
_entity_poly.entity_id
_entity_poly.type
_entity_poly.pdbx_seq_one_letter_code
_entity_poly.pdbx_strand_id
1 'polypeptide(L)'
;MTLGWGIITTGMHADLKVAPALNAAPEAELVAVYSRDQSRAEAFAQKHGATAAYSDVQALLRDTRVEAVFIASPNALHAAQTLAAARAGKHVLVEKPMATTLEDAVAMVRACRDAGVKLGVGYHLRQHPGHRETQRLIAQGVLGTVALAQGQWGFGVRGQGAPPSRSGLRQWWDDPELIGGASTMMGTGVHVIDLLRFVLGQEVTEVAALTDGQTAQRPLEQLVTMTMRFDQGTLGTMCCGRRLPDSRNDLTVYGSMGRITARAALWEGRQGALEVVSETVHKAEVYPLQPLANFIDELVDFHGAIRDDREPAATGLDGLRVVQVTLAMIESATHGRTVKIEPLTV
;
A
#
# COMPACT_ATOMS: atom_id res chain seq x y z
N MET A 1 13.26 19.36 12.62
CA MET A 1 13.83 19.80 11.32
C MET A 1 12.78 19.55 10.27
N THR A 2 12.38 20.59 9.54
CA THR A 2 11.35 20.46 8.48
C THR A 2 11.95 19.76 7.28
N LEU A 3 11.33 18.68 6.80
CA LEU A 3 11.77 17.92 5.63
C LEU A 3 11.08 18.45 4.37
N GLY A 4 11.89 18.78 3.35
CA GLY A 4 11.40 19.25 2.06
C GLY A 4 10.97 18.09 1.15
N TRP A 5 9.69 18.10 0.72
CA TRP A 5 9.11 17.06 -0.10
C TRP A 5 8.90 17.47 -1.56
N GLY A 6 9.19 16.54 -2.47
CA GLY A 6 8.73 16.58 -3.85
C GLY A 6 7.65 15.54 -4.11
N ILE A 7 6.58 15.89 -4.82
CA ILE A 7 5.57 14.93 -5.30
C ILE A 7 5.82 14.62 -6.77
N ILE A 8 6.05 13.35 -7.10
CA ILE A 8 6.24 12.88 -8.49
C ILE A 8 4.88 12.37 -9.01
N THR A 9 4.01 13.28 -9.34
CA THR A 9 2.74 13.18 -10.09
C THR A 9 1.81 14.34 -9.74
N THR A 10 0.77 14.55 -10.55
CA THR A 10 -0.40 15.40 -10.26
C THR A 10 -1.69 14.59 -10.36
N GLY A 11 -1.58 13.27 -10.16
CA GLY A 11 -2.72 12.36 -10.21
C GLY A 11 -3.70 12.56 -9.05
N MET A 12 -4.90 11.98 -9.17
CA MET A 12 -5.98 12.18 -8.21
C MET A 12 -5.62 11.74 -6.78
N HIS A 13 -4.81 10.68 -6.62
CA HIS A 13 -4.35 10.24 -5.30
C HIS A 13 -3.45 11.30 -4.65
N ALA A 14 -2.50 11.83 -5.41
CA ALA A 14 -1.66 12.93 -4.94
C ALA A 14 -2.49 14.18 -4.59
N ASP A 15 -3.50 14.50 -5.41
CA ASP A 15 -4.35 15.69 -5.24
C ASP A 15 -5.28 15.61 -4.02
N LEU A 16 -5.86 14.43 -3.76
CA LEU A 16 -6.89 14.27 -2.73
C LEU A 16 -6.36 13.71 -1.41
N LYS A 17 -5.19 13.09 -1.39
CA LYS A 17 -4.65 12.40 -0.22
C LYS A 17 -3.23 12.88 0.14
N VAL A 18 -2.27 12.74 -0.77
CA VAL A 18 -0.85 12.96 -0.45
C VAL A 18 -0.54 14.42 -0.14
N ALA A 19 -0.88 15.35 -1.03
CA ALA A 19 -0.60 16.77 -0.81
C ALA A 19 -1.36 17.35 0.40
N PRO A 20 -2.67 17.04 0.61
CA PRO A 20 -3.36 17.44 1.83
C PRO A 20 -2.76 16.82 3.11
N ALA A 21 -2.30 15.56 3.05
CA ALA A 21 -1.66 14.92 4.19
C ALA A 21 -0.28 15.54 4.49
N LEU A 22 0.54 15.85 3.47
CA LEU A 22 1.81 16.56 3.62
C LEU A 22 1.61 17.94 4.26
N ASN A 23 0.60 18.68 3.81
CA ASN A 23 0.30 20.01 4.36
C ASN A 23 -0.21 19.96 5.81
N ALA A 24 -0.73 18.81 6.24
CA ALA A 24 -1.20 18.59 7.61
C ALA A 24 -0.16 17.89 8.50
N ALA A 25 0.85 17.26 7.92
CA ALA A 25 1.88 16.55 8.67
C ALA A 25 2.86 17.55 9.32
N PRO A 26 3.17 17.38 10.62
CA PRO A 26 4.16 18.23 11.29
C PRO A 26 5.54 18.06 10.66
N GLU A 27 6.30 19.15 10.61
CA GLU A 27 7.67 19.17 10.08
C GLU A 27 7.81 18.72 8.62
N ALA A 28 6.72 18.78 7.81
CA ALA A 28 6.72 18.53 6.38
C ALA A 28 6.51 19.84 5.61
N GLU A 29 7.25 20.02 4.52
CA GLU A 29 7.06 21.14 3.58
C GLU A 29 6.93 20.60 2.16
N LEU A 30 5.84 20.91 1.48
CA LEU A 30 5.68 20.59 0.06
C LEU A 30 6.46 21.62 -0.78
N VAL A 31 7.67 21.27 -1.18
CA VAL A 31 8.58 22.14 -1.93
C VAL A 31 8.29 22.11 -3.41
N ALA A 32 8.12 20.92 -3.99
CA ALA A 32 8.08 20.75 -5.43
C ALA A 32 7.05 19.72 -5.90
N VAL A 33 6.56 19.91 -7.11
CA VAL A 33 5.70 18.93 -7.78
C VAL A 33 6.15 18.71 -9.22
N TYR A 34 6.04 17.48 -9.69
CA TYR A 34 6.28 17.10 -11.07
C TYR A 34 5.00 16.65 -11.77
N SER A 35 4.83 17.11 -13.03
CA SER A 35 3.88 16.54 -13.99
C SER A 35 4.48 16.63 -15.39
N ARG A 36 4.21 15.67 -16.28
CA ARG A 36 4.61 15.75 -17.70
C ARG A 36 4.06 16.98 -18.44
N ASP A 37 3.08 17.62 -17.87
CA ASP A 37 2.44 18.84 -18.36
C ASP A 37 2.74 19.97 -17.36
N GLN A 38 3.46 21.00 -17.82
CA GLN A 38 3.91 22.12 -17.00
C GLN A 38 2.71 22.89 -16.40
N SER A 39 1.67 23.13 -17.16
CA SER A 39 0.51 23.88 -16.68
C SER A 39 -0.24 23.14 -15.57
N ARG A 40 -0.29 21.80 -15.64
CA ARG A 40 -0.84 20.97 -14.56
C ARG A 40 0.06 20.96 -13.32
N ALA A 41 1.38 20.97 -13.50
CA ALA A 41 2.30 21.07 -12.37
C ALA A 41 2.11 22.41 -11.65
N GLU A 42 2.02 23.52 -12.39
CA GLU A 42 1.79 24.85 -11.85
C GLU A 42 0.43 24.99 -11.15
N ALA A 43 -0.63 24.48 -11.76
CA ALA A 43 -1.96 24.51 -11.14
C ALA A 43 -2.01 23.67 -9.85
N PHE A 44 -1.33 22.52 -9.82
CA PHE A 44 -1.23 21.68 -8.62
C PHE A 44 -0.39 22.38 -7.54
N ALA A 45 0.75 22.98 -7.92
CA ALA A 45 1.60 23.74 -7.00
C ALA A 45 0.82 24.90 -6.38
N GLN A 46 0.10 25.67 -7.18
CA GLN A 46 -0.74 26.78 -6.69
C GLN A 46 -1.82 26.28 -5.72
N LYS A 47 -2.49 25.18 -6.06
CA LYS A 47 -3.57 24.62 -5.23
C LYS A 47 -3.08 24.14 -3.86
N HIS A 48 -1.91 23.52 -3.82
CA HIS A 48 -1.39 22.84 -2.62
C HIS A 48 -0.24 23.58 -1.93
N GLY A 49 0.17 24.74 -2.44
CA GLY A 49 1.20 25.58 -1.82
C GLY A 49 2.64 25.12 -2.08
N ALA A 50 2.88 24.29 -3.12
CA ALA A 50 4.25 23.96 -3.50
C ALA A 50 4.97 25.19 -4.08
N THR A 51 6.25 25.36 -3.72
CA THR A 51 7.04 26.54 -4.13
C THR A 51 7.64 26.40 -5.53
N ALA A 52 7.67 25.17 -6.09
CA ALA A 52 8.19 24.89 -7.43
C ALA A 52 7.33 23.86 -8.18
N ALA A 53 7.26 24.01 -9.51
CA ALA A 53 6.56 23.14 -10.42
C ALA A 53 7.46 22.78 -11.60
N TYR A 54 7.60 21.49 -11.87
CA TYR A 54 8.52 20.96 -12.88
C TYR A 54 7.80 20.07 -13.89
N SER A 55 8.21 20.15 -15.16
CA SER A 55 7.83 19.20 -16.22
C SER A 55 8.96 18.22 -16.60
N ASP A 56 10.11 18.34 -15.95
CA ASP A 56 11.21 17.38 -15.98
C ASP A 56 11.46 16.83 -14.57
N VAL A 57 11.33 15.52 -14.39
CA VAL A 57 11.55 14.86 -13.11
C VAL A 57 13.00 15.05 -12.63
N GLN A 58 13.96 15.11 -13.55
CA GLN A 58 15.35 15.32 -13.18
C GLN A 58 15.58 16.73 -12.64
N ALA A 59 14.83 17.74 -13.12
CA ALA A 59 14.89 19.07 -12.57
C ALA A 59 14.35 19.11 -11.12
N LEU A 60 13.24 18.41 -10.82
CA LEU A 60 12.75 18.25 -9.46
C LEU A 60 13.80 17.58 -8.57
N LEU A 61 14.42 16.49 -9.04
CA LEU A 61 15.42 15.75 -8.27
C LEU A 61 16.73 16.54 -8.03
N ARG A 62 17.06 17.51 -8.89
CA ARG A 62 18.18 18.43 -8.67
C ARG A 62 17.87 19.59 -7.72
N ASP A 63 16.62 19.83 -7.38
CA ASP A 63 16.27 20.86 -6.39
C ASP A 63 16.81 20.47 -5.02
N THR A 64 17.74 21.25 -4.49
CA THR A 64 18.41 20.96 -3.23
C THR A 64 17.51 21.10 -2.00
N ARG A 65 16.38 21.78 -2.14
CA ARG A 65 15.35 21.91 -1.10
C ARG A 65 14.52 20.64 -0.95
N VAL A 66 14.46 19.79 -2.00
CA VAL A 66 13.80 18.48 -1.94
C VAL A 66 14.75 17.47 -1.32
N GLU A 67 14.37 16.91 -0.18
CA GLU A 67 15.13 15.89 0.56
C GLU A 67 14.48 14.51 0.40
N ALA A 68 13.15 14.47 0.31
CA ALA A 68 12.36 13.26 0.10
C ALA A 68 11.37 13.43 -1.05
N VAL A 69 11.04 12.33 -1.73
CA VAL A 69 10.02 12.32 -2.78
C VAL A 69 8.90 11.34 -2.44
N PHE A 70 7.67 11.76 -2.72
CA PHE A 70 6.50 10.89 -2.76
C PHE A 70 6.20 10.51 -4.21
N ILE A 71 6.29 9.21 -4.54
CA ILE A 71 6.03 8.69 -5.88
C ILE A 71 4.64 8.07 -5.91
N ALA A 72 3.70 8.65 -6.67
CA ALA A 72 2.32 8.16 -6.82
C ALA A 72 1.85 8.19 -8.29
N SER A 73 2.77 7.96 -9.20
CA SER A 73 2.55 7.79 -10.64
C SER A 73 1.87 6.44 -10.96
N PRO A 74 1.57 6.11 -12.22
CA PRO A 74 1.18 4.75 -12.59
C PRO A 74 2.21 3.70 -12.16
N ASN A 75 1.74 2.53 -11.71
CA ASN A 75 2.56 1.49 -11.08
C ASN A 75 3.83 1.13 -11.86
N ALA A 76 3.74 0.99 -13.18
CA ALA A 76 4.86 0.66 -14.05
C ALA A 76 6.01 1.71 -14.05
N LEU A 77 5.77 2.92 -13.54
CA LEU A 77 6.76 4.00 -13.50
C LEU A 77 7.49 4.09 -12.15
N HIS A 78 7.01 3.41 -11.12
CA HIS A 78 7.53 3.52 -9.75
C HIS A 78 9.01 3.16 -9.68
N ALA A 79 9.42 2.05 -10.32
CA ALA A 79 10.80 1.60 -10.26
C ALA A 79 11.77 2.61 -10.89
N ALA A 80 11.52 3.04 -12.13
CA ALA A 80 12.40 3.99 -12.81
C ALA A 80 12.54 5.31 -12.03
N GLN A 81 11.45 5.80 -11.44
CA GLN A 81 11.44 7.04 -10.66
C GLN A 81 12.15 6.87 -9.30
N THR A 82 11.97 5.72 -8.63
CA THR A 82 12.70 5.39 -7.39
C THR A 82 14.20 5.29 -7.65
N LEU A 83 14.61 4.59 -8.70
CA LEU A 83 16.02 4.50 -9.08
C LEU A 83 16.64 5.87 -9.39
N ALA A 84 15.88 6.76 -10.03
CA ALA A 84 16.33 8.12 -10.30
C ALA A 84 16.46 8.94 -9.00
N ALA A 85 15.51 8.84 -8.11
CA ALA A 85 15.52 9.52 -6.81
C ALA A 85 16.67 9.04 -5.93
N ALA A 86 16.89 7.71 -5.84
CA ALA A 86 18.02 7.14 -5.10
C ALA A 86 19.38 7.64 -5.62
N ARG A 87 19.58 7.65 -6.96
CA ARG A 87 20.81 8.22 -7.56
C ARG A 87 21.01 9.70 -7.26
N ALA A 88 19.91 10.43 -7.04
CA ALA A 88 19.96 11.85 -6.65
C ALA A 88 20.08 12.06 -5.12
N GLY A 89 20.24 10.98 -4.34
CA GLY A 89 20.37 11.04 -2.89
C GLY A 89 19.07 11.43 -2.17
N LYS A 90 17.90 11.21 -2.78
CA LYS A 90 16.60 11.55 -2.18
C LYS A 90 16.00 10.33 -1.48
N HIS A 91 15.48 10.51 -0.27
CA HIS A 91 14.65 9.51 0.40
C HIS A 91 13.37 9.29 -0.39
N VAL A 92 12.84 8.06 -0.39
CA VAL A 92 11.69 7.69 -1.25
C VAL A 92 10.57 7.07 -0.42
N LEU A 93 9.39 7.64 -0.51
CA LEU A 93 8.14 7.00 -0.14
C LEU A 93 7.35 6.74 -1.42
N VAL A 94 7.21 5.47 -1.80
CA VAL A 94 6.54 5.09 -3.05
C VAL A 94 5.18 4.47 -2.78
N GLU A 95 4.17 4.84 -3.59
CA GLU A 95 2.87 4.18 -3.53
C GLU A 95 2.95 2.69 -3.87
N LYS A 96 1.99 1.97 -3.33
CA LYS A 96 1.82 0.54 -3.60
C LYS A 96 1.05 0.29 -4.93
N PRO A 97 1.31 -0.83 -5.61
CA PRO A 97 2.45 -1.72 -5.38
C PRO A 97 3.76 -0.99 -5.67
N MET A 98 4.82 -1.31 -4.93
CA MET A 98 6.10 -0.62 -5.13
C MET A 98 6.66 -0.82 -6.55
N ALA A 99 6.38 -1.96 -7.16
CA ALA A 99 6.77 -2.32 -8.52
C ALA A 99 5.78 -3.31 -9.13
N THR A 100 5.85 -3.52 -10.44
CA THR A 100 5.04 -4.49 -11.19
C THR A 100 5.79 -5.78 -11.50
N THR A 101 7.11 -5.82 -11.29
CA THR A 101 7.97 -7.00 -11.46
C THR A 101 8.84 -7.22 -10.23
N LEU A 102 9.31 -8.45 -10.04
CA LEU A 102 10.20 -8.80 -8.94
C LEU A 102 11.59 -8.17 -9.12
N GLU A 103 12.09 -8.16 -10.34
CA GLU A 103 13.36 -7.58 -10.72
C GLU A 103 13.43 -6.09 -10.37
N ASP A 104 12.38 -5.34 -10.71
CA ASP A 104 12.27 -3.92 -10.39
C ASP A 104 12.24 -3.69 -8.87
N ALA A 105 11.44 -4.48 -8.14
CA ALA A 105 11.37 -4.37 -6.69
C ALA A 105 12.72 -4.62 -6.01
N VAL A 106 13.48 -5.64 -6.46
CA VAL A 106 14.85 -5.92 -6.00
C VAL A 106 15.79 -4.76 -6.33
N ALA A 107 15.71 -4.23 -7.56
CA ALA A 107 16.54 -3.11 -7.99
C ALA A 107 16.28 -1.84 -7.14
N MET A 108 15.03 -1.55 -6.81
CA MET A 108 14.65 -0.41 -5.95
C MET A 108 15.26 -0.54 -4.56
N VAL A 109 15.12 -1.71 -3.91
CA VAL A 109 15.66 -1.96 -2.57
C VAL A 109 17.19 -1.81 -2.58
N ARG A 110 17.88 -2.42 -3.54
CA ARG A 110 19.33 -2.33 -3.65
C ARG A 110 19.80 -0.89 -3.89
N ALA A 111 19.18 -0.19 -4.84
CA ALA A 111 19.58 1.18 -5.18
C ALA A 111 19.43 2.15 -4.02
N CYS A 112 18.33 2.07 -3.24
CA CYS A 112 18.15 2.92 -2.07
C CYS A 112 19.13 2.57 -0.95
N ARG A 113 19.37 1.29 -0.69
CA ARG A 113 20.38 0.83 0.27
C ARG A 113 21.78 1.33 -0.11
N ASP A 114 22.18 1.14 -1.37
CA ASP A 114 23.53 1.48 -1.85
C ASP A 114 23.74 3.00 -1.88
N ALA A 115 22.67 3.79 -2.05
CA ALA A 115 22.69 5.25 -1.94
C ALA A 115 22.57 5.78 -0.50
N GLY A 116 22.32 4.93 0.50
CA GLY A 116 22.13 5.34 1.89
C GLY A 116 20.85 6.13 2.13
N VAL A 117 19.82 5.94 1.28
CA VAL A 117 18.52 6.62 1.42
C VAL A 117 17.45 5.68 1.90
N LYS A 118 16.47 6.19 2.67
CA LYS A 118 15.33 5.39 3.12
C LYS A 118 14.37 5.10 1.97
N LEU A 119 13.85 3.89 1.93
CA LEU A 119 12.77 3.46 1.02
C LEU A 119 11.59 2.98 1.85
N GLY A 120 10.50 3.74 1.83
CA GLY A 120 9.21 3.37 2.39
C GLY A 120 8.19 3.04 1.29
N VAL A 121 7.17 2.27 1.63
CA VAL A 121 6.05 1.93 0.73
C VAL A 121 4.73 2.35 1.36
N GLY A 122 3.82 2.92 0.56
CA GLY A 122 2.55 3.51 0.95
C GLY A 122 1.51 2.50 1.47
N TYR A 123 1.84 1.78 2.54
CA TYR A 123 0.92 0.87 3.24
C TYR A 123 0.26 1.56 4.43
N HIS A 124 -0.53 2.59 4.16
CA HIS A 124 -1.20 3.43 5.16
C HIS A 124 -2.06 2.65 6.17
N LEU A 125 -2.54 1.43 5.84
CA LEU A 125 -3.29 0.59 6.79
C LEU A 125 -2.45 0.16 8.00
N ARG A 126 -1.11 0.09 7.88
CA ARG A 126 -0.22 -0.16 9.02
C ARG A 126 -0.28 0.92 10.08
N GLN A 127 -0.75 2.13 9.71
CA GLN A 127 -0.86 3.27 10.62
C GLN A 127 -2.21 3.30 11.36
N HIS A 128 -3.15 2.43 11.01
CA HIS A 128 -4.42 2.35 11.73
C HIS A 128 -4.20 1.81 13.15
N PRO A 129 -4.65 2.52 14.22
CA PRO A 129 -4.37 2.12 15.59
C PRO A 129 -4.92 0.73 15.94
N GLY A 130 -6.08 0.34 15.40
CA GLY A 130 -6.63 -1.01 15.56
C GLY A 130 -5.75 -2.11 14.95
N HIS A 131 -5.09 -1.84 13.83
CA HIS A 131 -4.17 -2.81 13.22
C HIS A 131 -2.85 -2.91 14.00
N ARG A 132 -2.31 -1.79 14.47
CA ARG A 132 -1.13 -1.78 15.37
C ARG A 132 -1.41 -2.51 16.69
N GLU A 133 -2.58 -2.26 17.26
CA GLU A 133 -3.00 -2.96 18.48
C GLU A 133 -3.19 -4.46 18.23
N THR A 134 -3.76 -4.86 17.07
CA THR A 134 -3.87 -6.26 16.67
C THR A 134 -2.49 -6.93 16.61
N GLN A 135 -1.54 -6.30 15.91
CA GLN A 135 -0.15 -6.79 15.83
C GLN A 135 0.48 -6.93 17.21
N ARG A 136 0.36 -5.91 18.06
CA ARG A 136 0.90 -5.90 19.42
C ARG A 136 0.35 -7.04 20.27
N LEU A 137 -0.97 -7.24 20.24
CA LEU A 137 -1.64 -8.29 21.03
C LEU A 137 -1.27 -9.70 20.54
N ILE A 138 -1.14 -9.89 19.23
CA ILE A 138 -0.67 -11.16 18.65
C ILE A 138 0.77 -11.44 19.08
N ALA A 139 1.66 -10.45 18.96
CA ALA A 139 3.06 -10.57 19.38
C ALA A 139 3.21 -10.86 20.90
N GLN A 140 2.27 -10.41 21.72
CA GLN A 140 2.19 -10.72 23.16
C GLN A 140 1.57 -12.09 23.47
N GLY A 141 1.16 -12.88 22.47
CA GLY A 141 0.60 -14.20 22.64
C GLY A 141 -0.85 -14.22 23.14
N VAL A 142 -1.58 -13.10 23.09
CA VAL A 142 -2.98 -12.99 23.60
C VAL A 142 -3.92 -13.97 22.91
N LEU A 143 -3.64 -14.35 21.66
CA LEU A 143 -4.43 -15.34 20.92
C LEU A 143 -3.90 -16.77 21.03
N GLY A 144 -2.79 -17.02 21.74
CA GLY A 144 -2.11 -18.30 21.72
C GLY A 144 -1.58 -18.63 20.33
N THR A 145 -1.73 -19.88 19.88
CA THR A 145 -1.36 -20.30 18.53
C THR A 145 -2.38 -19.76 17.51
N VAL A 146 -1.94 -18.89 16.61
CA VAL A 146 -2.80 -18.32 15.56
C VAL A 146 -3.08 -19.40 14.51
N ALA A 147 -4.35 -19.67 14.25
CA ALA A 147 -4.79 -20.67 13.29
C ALA A 147 -5.20 -20.05 11.94
N LEU A 148 -5.93 -18.92 11.96
CA LEU A 148 -6.51 -18.33 10.75
C LEU A 148 -6.51 -16.80 10.84
N ALA A 149 -6.14 -16.12 9.74
CA ALA A 149 -6.31 -14.70 9.56
C ALA A 149 -7.10 -14.41 8.26
N GLN A 150 -8.05 -13.51 8.32
CA GLN A 150 -8.96 -13.20 7.22
C GLN A 150 -9.02 -11.69 6.98
N GLY A 151 -8.88 -11.25 5.73
CA GLY A 151 -9.00 -9.86 5.33
C GLY A 151 -9.96 -9.67 4.17
N GLN A 152 -10.80 -8.65 4.23
CA GLN A 152 -11.69 -8.30 3.13
C GLN A 152 -11.60 -6.80 2.82
N TRP A 153 -11.36 -6.47 1.55
CA TRP A 153 -11.47 -5.09 1.08
C TRP A 153 -12.25 -5.03 -0.24
N GLY A 154 -13.49 -4.65 -0.12
CA GLY A 154 -14.38 -4.53 -1.25
C GLY A 154 -15.11 -3.21 -1.30
N PHE A 155 -15.54 -2.86 -2.49
CA PHE A 155 -16.44 -1.75 -2.75
C PHE A 155 -17.25 -2.04 -4.02
N GLY A 156 -18.29 -1.27 -4.25
CA GLY A 156 -19.16 -1.43 -5.39
C GLY A 156 -20.40 -0.55 -5.26
N VAL A 157 -21.23 -0.57 -6.28
CA VAL A 157 -22.51 0.15 -6.27
C VAL A 157 -23.63 -0.88 -6.43
N ARG A 158 -24.64 -0.82 -5.58
CA ARG A 158 -25.80 -1.70 -5.64
C ARG A 158 -26.47 -1.59 -7.02
N GLY A 159 -26.83 -2.73 -7.60
CA GLY A 159 -27.45 -2.79 -8.94
C GLY A 159 -26.47 -2.64 -10.10
N GLN A 160 -25.18 -2.41 -9.86
CA GLN A 160 -24.16 -2.37 -10.90
C GLN A 160 -23.35 -3.68 -10.90
N GLY A 161 -23.43 -4.43 -11.98
CA GLY A 161 -22.70 -5.71 -12.11
C GLY A 161 -21.18 -5.53 -12.30
N ALA A 162 -20.78 -4.47 -12.99
CA ALA A 162 -19.38 -4.11 -13.21
C ALA A 162 -19.21 -2.59 -13.08
N PRO A 163 -18.11 -2.13 -12.47
CA PRO A 163 -17.83 -0.71 -12.42
C PRO A 163 -17.54 -0.18 -13.84
N PRO A 164 -17.91 1.07 -14.15
CA PRO A 164 -17.62 1.67 -15.44
C PRO A 164 -16.11 1.84 -15.64
N SER A 165 -15.67 1.90 -16.90
CA SER A 165 -14.29 2.27 -17.25
C SER A 165 -13.96 3.66 -16.71
N ARG A 166 -12.70 3.83 -16.32
CA ARG A 166 -12.21 5.09 -15.80
C ARG A 166 -11.85 6.05 -16.92
N SER A 167 -11.91 7.34 -16.66
CA SER A 167 -11.58 8.38 -17.64
C SER A 167 -10.60 9.42 -17.05
N GLY A 168 -10.01 10.24 -17.91
CA GLY A 168 -9.08 11.30 -17.54
C GLY A 168 -7.84 10.76 -16.84
N LEU A 169 -7.42 11.41 -15.76
CA LEU A 169 -6.22 11.03 -14.99
C LEU A 169 -6.31 9.66 -14.31
N ARG A 170 -7.47 9.01 -14.35
CA ARG A 170 -7.68 7.66 -13.78
C ARG A 170 -7.63 6.56 -14.84
N GLN A 171 -7.55 6.88 -16.11
CA GLN A 171 -7.63 5.92 -17.22
C GLN A 171 -6.52 4.85 -17.16
N TRP A 172 -5.34 5.19 -16.66
CA TRP A 172 -4.22 4.26 -16.51
C TRP A 172 -4.52 3.05 -15.60
N TRP A 173 -5.52 3.17 -14.71
CA TRP A 173 -5.96 2.04 -13.88
C TRP A 173 -6.67 0.94 -14.68
N ASP A 174 -7.09 1.24 -15.90
CA ASP A 174 -7.73 0.30 -16.83
C ASP A 174 -6.76 -0.14 -17.95
N ASP A 175 -5.49 0.32 -17.88
CA ASP A 175 -4.42 -0.06 -18.79
C ASP A 175 -3.59 -1.19 -18.18
N PRO A 176 -3.59 -2.41 -18.77
CA PRO A 176 -2.87 -3.56 -18.22
C PRO A 176 -1.37 -3.34 -18.07
N GLU A 177 -0.72 -2.60 -18.98
CA GLU A 177 0.72 -2.34 -18.93
C GLU A 177 1.06 -1.39 -17.78
N LEU A 178 0.29 -0.32 -17.63
CA LEU A 178 0.55 0.69 -16.60
C LEU A 178 0.22 0.22 -15.19
N ILE A 179 -0.77 -0.66 -15.03
CA ILE A 179 -1.17 -1.18 -13.72
C ILE A 179 -0.38 -2.43 -13.30
N GLY A 180 0.24 -3.16 -14.23
CA GLY A 180 0.99 -4.39 -13.94
C GLY A 180 0.19 -5.68 -14.15
N GLY A 181 -0.70 -5.72 -15.14
CA GLY A 181 -1.42 -6.92 -15.60
C GLY A 181 -2.64 -7.34 -14.78
N ALA A 182 -2.89 -6.73 -13.61
CA ALA A 182 -4.00 -7.08 -12.74
C ALA A 182 -4.58 -5.83 -12.05
N SER A 183 -5.90 -5.73 -11.92
CA SER A 183 -6.54 -4.53 -11.35
C SER A 183 -6.71 -4.63 -9.84
N THR A 184 -7.53 -5.55 -9.38
CA THR A 184 -7.84 -5.71 -7.95
C THR A 184 -6.66 -6.28 -7.19
N MET A 185 -5.93 -7.23 -7.79
CA MET A 185 -4.75 -7.83 -7.18
C MET A 185 -3.66 -6.78 -6.93
N MET A 186 -3.36 -5.93 -7.92
CA MET A 186 -2.39 -4.83 -7.79
C MET A 186 -2.95 -3.60 -7.05
N GLY A 187 -4.26 -3.45 -6.97
CA GLY A 187 -4.92 -2.29 -6.33
C GLY A 187 -5.18 -2.46 -4.84
N THR A 188 -6.13 -3.32 -4.49
CA THR A 188 -6.56 -3.56 -3.09
C THR A 188 -5.97 -4.81 -2.49
N GLY A 189 -5.68 -5.83 -3.30
CA GLY A 189 -5.08 -7.10 -2.84
C GLY A 189 -3.75 -6.90 -2.13
N VAL A 190 -2.87 -6.07 -2.68
CA VAL A 190 -1.57 -5.72 -2.08
C VAL A 190 -1.68 -5.19 -0.66
N HIS A 191 -2.73 -4.42 -0.35
CA HIS A 191 -2.95 -3.90 1.01
C HIS A 191 -3.34 -5.01 1.99
N VAL A 192 -4.19 -5.94 1.56
CA VAL A 192 -4.63 -7.03 2.44
C VAL A 192 -3.49 -8.02 2.68
N ILE A 193 -2.68 -8.32 1.65
CA ILE A 193 -1.47 -9.13 1.80
C ILE A 193 -0.51 -8.48 2.80
N ASP A 194 -0.22 -7.19 2.61
CA ASP A 194 0.64 -6.44 3.52
C ASP A 194 0.11 -6.45 4.96
N LEU A 195 -1.18 -6.15 5.13
CA LEU A 195 -1.79 -6.07 6.44
C LEU A 195 -1.77 -7.41 7.19
N LEU A 196 -2.05 -8.53 6.50
CA LEU A 196 -1.99 -9.87 7.09
C LEU A 196 -0.55 -10.22 7.51
N ARG A 197 0.45 -9.94 6.66
CA ARG A 197 1.87 -10.10 7.02
C ARG A 197 2.25 -9.25 8.24
N PHE A 198 1.84 -7.98 8.24
CA PHE A 198 2.14 -7.03 9.31
C PHE A 198 1.56 -7.46 10.67
N VAL A 199 0.26 -7.80 10.72
CA VAL A 199 -0.37 -8.14 12.00
C VAL A 199 0.08 -9.50 12.54
N LEU A 200 0.42 -10.44 11.66
CA LEU A 200 0.92 -11.76 12.05
C LEU A 200 2.41 -11.78 12.39
N GLY A 201 3.21 -10.88 11.80
CA GLY A 201 4.67 -10.97 11.85
C GLY A 201 5.19 -12.24 11.16
N GLN A 202 4.51 -12.70 10.11
CA GLN A 202 4.80 -13.96 9.41
C GLN A 202 4.88 -13.71 7.89
N GLU A 203 5.63 -14.58 7.18
CA GLU A 203 5.78 -14.50 5.73
C GLU A 203 4.91 -15.55 5.02
N VAL A 204 4.34 -15.14 3.86
CA VAL A 204 3.55 -16.06 3.03
C VAL A 204 4.47 -17.01 2.28
N THR A 205 4.19 -18.31 2.35
CA THR A 205 4.99 -19.37 1.71
C THR A 205 4.26 -20.09 0.57
N GLU A 206 2.93 -19.94 0.48
CA GLU A 206 2.12 -20.63 -0.52
C GLU A 206 0.79 -19.89 -0.72
N VAL A 207 0.31 -19.81 -1.97
CA VAL A 207 -0.97 -19.18 -2.31
C VAL A 207 -1.77 -20.02 -3.30
N ALA A 208 -3.11 -19.93 -3.18
CA ALA A 208 -4.06 -20.41 -4.20
C ALA A 208 -5.14 -19.32 -4.40
N ALA A 209 -5.32 -18.87 -5.65
CA ALA A 209 -6.18 -17.74 -5.97
C ALA A 209 -7.14 -18.05 -7.13
N LEU A 210 -8.31 -17.41 -7.06
CA LEU A 210 -9.31 -17.37 -8.12
C LEU A 210 -9.75 -15.93 -8.34
N THR A 211 -10.06 -15.58 -9.60
CA THR A 211 -10.61 -14.28 -9.98
C THR A 211 -11.93 -14.45 -10.73
N ASP A 212 -12.66 -13.35 -10.93
CA ASP A 212 -13.85 -13.34 -11.79
C ASP A 212 -13.51 -13.38 -13.29
N GLY A 213 -12.25 -13.67 -13.61
CA GLY A 213 -11.72 -13.86 -14.96
C GLY A 213 -11.46 -12.55 -15.71
N GLN A 214 -10.74 -12.70 -16.82
CA GLN A 214 -10.42 -11.66 -17.77
C GLN A 214 -11.04 -12.02 -19.13
N THR A 215 -11.59 -11.02 -19.81
CA THR A 215 -12.18 -11.19 -21.16
C THR A 215 -11.62 -10.13 -22.10
N ALA A 216 -11.84 -10.30 -23.42
CA ALA A 216 -11.44 -9.29 -24.41
C ALA A 216 -12.07 -7.90 -24.14
N GLN A 217 -13.31 -7.89 -23.61
CA GLN A 217 -14.02 -6.65 -23.26
C GLN A 217 -13.65 -6.13 -21.86
N ARG A 218 -13.06 -7.00 -21.03
CA ARG A 218 -12.63 -6.68 -19.68
C ARG A 218 -11.28 -7.37 -19.41
N PRO A 219 -10.17 -6.74 -19.83
CA PRO A 219 -8.84 -7.35 -19.76
C PRO A 219 -8.27 -7.47 -18.33
N LEU A 220 -8.89 -6.81 -17.35
CA LEU A 220 -8.45 -6.84 -15.95
C LEU A 220 -9.57 -7.39 -15.05
N GLU A 221 -9.20 -8.21 -14.07
CA GLU A 221 -10.13 -8.76 -13.07
C GLU A 221 -10.68 -7.67 -12.15
N GLN A 222 -11.84 -7.91 -11.57
CA GLN A 222 -12.51 -6.98 -10.65
C GLN A 222 -12.83 -7.60 -9.30
N LEU A 223 -12.58 -8.90 -9.16
CA LEU A 223 -12.75 -9.66 -7.94
C LEU A 223 -11.65 -10.72 -7.85
N VAL A 224 -11.03 -10.84 -6.69
CA VAL A 224 -10.10 -11.91 -6.36
C VAL A 224 -10.43 -12.49 -4.99
N THR A 225 -10.33 -13.81 -4.89
CA THR A 225 -10.26 -14.54 -3.63
C THR A 225 -8.95 -15.32 -3.59
N MET A 226 -8.29 -15.36 -2.43
CA MET A 226 -7.04 -16.09 -2.25
C MET A 226 -7.02 -16.75 -0.87
N THR A 227 -6.49 -17.97 -0.84
CA THR A 227 -6.01 -18.62 0.39
C THR A 227 -4.49 -18.64 0.39
N MET A 228 -3.89 -18.56 1.57
CA MET A 228 -2.45 -18.53 1.75
C MET A 228 -2.02 -19.33 2.98
N ARG A 229 -0.77 -19.79 2.96
CA ARG A 229 -0.10 -20.38 4.11
C ARG A 229 1.05 -19.48 4.51
N PHE A 230 1.18 -19.26 5.81
CA PHE A 230 2.29 -18.53 6.39
C PHE A 230 3.35 -19.50 6.94
N ASP A 231 4.57 -19.00 7.11
CA ASP A 231 5.76 -19.78 7.51
C ASP A 231 5.65 -20.45 8.89
N GLN A 232 4.82 -19.91 9.80
CA GLN A 232 4.53 -20.54 11.10
C GLN A 232 3.27 -21.43 11.09
N GLY A 233 2.75 -21.75 9.89
CA GLY A 233 1.61 -22.64 9.72
C GLY A 233 0.24 -22.00 9.80
N THR A 234 0.13 -20.70 10.10
CA THR A 234 -1.12 -19.95 10.04
C THR A 234 -1.71 -20.01 8.63
N LEU A 235 -3.00 -20.23 8.50
CA LEU A 235 -3.72 -20.06 7.23
C LEU A 235 -4.25 -18.64 7.11
N GLY A 236 -4.24 -18.13 5.87
CA GLY A 236 -4.82 -16.83 5.55
C GLY A 236 -5.88 -16.93 4.46
N THR A 237 -6.86 -16.03 4.50
CA THR A 237 -7.81 -15.85 3.40
C THR A 237 -8.00 -14.36 3.12
N MET A 238 -8.16 -14.02 1.85
CA MET A 238 -8.57 -12.67 1.47
C MET A 238 -9.62 -12.69 0.37
N CYS A 239 -10.44 -11.63 0.37
CA CYS A 239 -11.36 -11.33 -0.71
C CYS A 239 -11.29 -9.82 -1.00
N CYS A 240 -10.95 -9.46 -2.24
CA CYS A 240 -10.88 -8.07 -2.66
C CYS A 240 -11.64 -7.86 -3.97
N GLY A 241 -12.30 -6.70 -4.10
CA GLY A 241 -12.98 -6.45 -5.35
C GLY A 241 -13.77 -5.15 -5.44
N ARG A 242 -14.07 -4.79 -6.69
CA ARG A 242 -14.87 -3.62 -7.08
C ARG A 242 -16.34 -3.97 -7.38
N ARG A 243 -16.74 -5.21 -7.08
CA ARG A 243 -18.08 -5.77 -7.30
C ARG A 243 -18.72 -6.24 -6.00
N LEU A 244 -18.27 -5.67 -4.87
CA LEU A 244 -18.70 -6.03 -3.51
C LEU A 244 -19.36 -4.81 -2.85
N PRO A 245 -20.58 -4.42 -3.26
CA PRO A 245 -21.31 -3.38 -2.55
C PRO A 245 -21.55 -3.81 -1.10
N ASP A 246 -21.51 -2.85 -0.18
CA ASP A 246 -21.71 -3.08 1.26
C ASP A 246 -20.74 -4.08 1.88
N SER A 247 -19.53 -4.22 1.31
CA SER A 247 -18.48 -5.04 1.86
C SER A 247 -18.16 -4.61 3.30
N ARG A 248 -17.94 -5.57 4.19
CA ARG A 248 -17.65 -5.31 5.61
C ARG A 248 -16.31 -4.65 5.84
N ASN A 249 -15.32 -4.94 4.98
CA ASN A 249 -13.95 -4.40 5.06
C ASN A 249 -13.31 -4.65 6.43
N ASP A 250 -13.39 -5.91 6.86
CA ASP A 250 -12.95 -6.40 8.16
C ASP A 250 -11.60 -7.13 8.05
N LEU A 251 -10.83 -7.06 9.13
CA LEU A 251 -9.74 -7.98 9.45
C LEU A 251 -10.16 -8.83 10.65
N THR A 252 -10.03 -10.16 10.58
CA THR A 252 -10.28 -11.05 11.74
C THR A 252 -9.15 -12.05 11.87
N VAL A 253 -8.64 -12.23 13.09
CA VAL A 253 -7.61 -13.22 13.44
C VAL A 253 -8.13 -14.12 14.54
N TYR A 254 -8.01 -15.44 14.31
CA TYR A 254 -8.41 -16.50 15.24
C TYR A 254 -7.20 -17.25 15.74
N GLY A 255 -7.12 -17.44 17.04
CA GLY A 255 -6.13 -18.26 17.69
C GLY A 255 -6.76 -19.23 18.69
N SER A 256 -5.94 -20.08 19.30
CA SER A 256 -6.39 -21.10 20.26
C SER A 256 -7.02 -20.51 21.54
N MET A 257 -6.74 -19.23 21.84
CA MET A 257 -7.23 -18.56 23.06
C MET A 257 -8.27 -17.44 22.76
N GLY A 258 -8.72 -17.29 21.52
CA GLY A 258 -9.72 -16.29 21.18
C GLY A 258 -9.59 -15.69 19.78
N ARG A 259 -10.19 -14.51 19.61
CA ARG A 259 -10.17 -13.77 18.32
C ARG A 259 -9.97 -12.28 18.52
N ILE A 260 -9.43 -11.64 17.47
CA ILE A 260 -9.40 -10.19 17.31
C ILE A 260 -10.10 -9.86 16.00
N THR A 261 -11.00 -8.86 16.01
CA THR A 261 -11.67 -8.38 14.79
C THR A 261 -11.56 -6.87 14.71
N ALA A 262 -10.94 -6.36 13.64
CA ALA A 262 -11.00 -4.94 13.26
C ALA A 262 -12.09 -4.78 12.20
N ARG A 263 -13.28 -4.28 12.61
CA ARG A 263 -14.46 -4.14 11.77
C ARG A 263 -14.46 -2.82 11.00
N ALA A 264 -14.79 -2.86 9.71
CA ALA A 264 -14.85 -1.69 8.82
C ALA A 264 -13.54 -0.86 8.83
N ALA A 265 -12.40 -1.51 9.08
CA ALA A 265 -11.11 -0.88 9.30
C ALA A 265 -10.17 -0.95 8.07
N LEU A 266 -10.53 -1.76 7.05
CA LEU A 266 -9.80 -1.80 5.78
C LEU A 266 -10.39 -0.74 4.83
N TRP A 267 -9.94 0.50 5.03
CA TRP A 267 -10.39 1.65 4.24
C TRP A 267 -9.28 2.70 4.13
N GLU A 268 -9.41 3.64 3.18
CA GLU A 268 -8.42 4.71 3.01
C GLU A 268 -8.32 5.61 4.25
N GLY A 269 -9.47 6.00 4.82
CA GLY A 269 -9.50 6.78 6.06
C GLY A 269 -9.45 5.90 7.30
N ARG A 270 -8.98 6.45 8.42
CA ARG A 270 -9.09 5.82 9.74
C ARG A 270 -10.53 5.78 10.17
N GLN A 271 -11.08 4.60 10.40
CA GLN A 271 -12.43 4.38 10.89
C GLN A 271 -12.62 2.94 11.37
N GLY A 272 -13.77 2.64 11.96
CA GLY A 272 -14.17 1.29 12.30
C GLY A 272 -14.09 0.98 13.79
N ALA A 273 -13.95 -0.28 14.14
CA ALA A 273 -13.87 -0.71 15.53
C ALA A 273 -12.98 -1.94 15.70
N LEU A 274 -12.24 -1.98 16.79
CA LEU A 274 -11.50 -3.17 17.24
C LEU A 274 -12.31 -3.88 18.32
N GLU A 275 -12.45 -5.20 18.18
CA GLU A 275 -12.98 -6.08 19.21
C GLU A 275 -11.98 -7.20 19.50
N VAL A 276 -11.64 -7.37 20.75
CA VAL A 276 -10.79 -8.45 21.25
C VAL A 276 -11.59 -9.31 22.21
N VAL A 277 -11.67 -10.59 21.93
CA VAL A 277 -12.30 -11.59 22.81
C VAL A 277 -11.32 -12.74 22.96
N SER A 278 -10.65 -12.82 24.10
CA SER A 278 -9.72 -13.90 24.43
C SER A 278 -9.86 -14.32 25.89
N GLU A 279 -9.16 -15.36 26.31
CA GLU A 279 -9.17 -15.79 27.71
C GLU A 279 -8.63 -14.72 28.66
N THR A 280 -7.73 -13.85 28.20
CA THR A 280 -7.02 -12.88 29.05
C THR A 280 -7.40 -11.43 28.78
N VAL A 281 -7.94 -11.12 27.58
CA VAL A 281 -8.25 -9.76 27.16
C VAL A 281 -9.64 -9.68 26.54
N HIS A 282 -10.47 -8.80 27.09
CA HIS A 282 -11.75 -8.39 26.52
C HIS A 282 -11.69 -6.88 26.30
N LYS A 283 -11.72 -6.44 25.03
CA LYS A 283 -11.58 -5.02 24.66
C LYS A 283 -12.51 -4.70 23.50
N ALA A 284 -13.14 -3.52 23.54
CA ALA A 284 -13.82 -2.92 22.39
C ALA A 284 -13.41 -1.45 22.30
N GLU A 285 -13.06 -1.01 21.08
CA GLU A 285 -12.64 0.35 20.81
C GLU A 285 -13.22 0.80 19.46
N VAL A 286 -13.71 2.03 19.39
CA VAL A 286 -14.30 2.60 18.17
C VAL A 286 -13.41 3.72 17.66
N TYR A 287 -13.17 3.73 16.38
CA TYR A 287 -12.37 4.75 15.68
C TYR A 287 -13.31 5.59 14.81
N PRO A 288 -13.53 6.87 15.14
CA PRO A 288 -14.30 7.76 14.29
C PRO A 288 -13.60 8.01 12.96
N LEU A 289 -14.40 8.33 11.93
CA LEU A 289 -13.84 8.62 10.61
C LEU A 289 -12.90 9.83 10.64
N GLN A 290 -11.67 9.61 10.22
CA GLN A 290 -10.63 10.61 10.00
C GLN A 290 -10.01 10.37 8.62
N PRO A 291 -10.39 11.12 7.58
CA PRO A 291 -10.10 10.76 6.18
C PRO A 291 -8.63 10.70 5.81
N LEU A 292 -7.76 11.50 6.47
CA LEU A 292 -6.33 11.61 6.14
C LEU A 292 -5.41 11.06 7.23
N ALA A 293 -5.93 10.65 8.39
CA ALA A 293 -5.11 10.35 9.56
C ALA A 293 -4.05 9.25 9.32
N ASN A 294 -4.41 8.20 8.58
CA ASN A 294 -3.46 7.12 8.28
C ASN A 294 -2.34 7.60 7.34
N PHE A 295 -2.63 8.49 6.38
CA PHE A 295 -1.62 9.08 5.48
C PHE A 295 -0.72 10.07 6.21
N ILE A 296 -1.28 10.88 7.13
CA ILE A 296 -0.49 11.79 7.96
C ILE A 296 0.47 10.99 8.85
N ASP A 297 -0.02 9.95 9.53
CA ASP A 297 0.81 9.11 10.39
C ASP A 297 1.89 8.34 9.60
N GLU A 298 1.62 7.96 8.34
CA GLU A 298 2.61 7.35 7.43
C GLU A 298 3.76 8.32 7.12
N LEU A 299 3.44 9.58 6.83
CA LEU A 299 4.43 10.63 6.62
C LEU A 299 5.23 10.92 7.89
N VAL A 300 4.57 11.01 9.04
CA VAL A 300 5.22 11.21 10.35
C VAL A 300 6.16 10.06 10.69
N ASP A 301 5.75 8.82 10.42
CA ASP A 301 6.62 7.65 10.62
C ASP A 301 7.84 7.69 9.70
N PHE A 302 7.64 8.02 8.41
CA PHE A 302 8.73 8.11 7.44
C PHE A 302 9.70 9.25 7.78
N HIS A 303 9.21 10.41 8.25
CA HIS A 303 10.02 11.49 8.82
C HIS A 303 10.87 11.01 9.99
N GLY A 304 10.23 10.33 10.96
CA GLY A 304 10.95 9.75 12.09
C GLY A 304 12.01 8.74 11.65
N ALA A 305 11.73 7.95 10.61
CA ALA A 305 12.69 6.99 10.07
C ALA A 305 13.95 7.68 9.51
N ILE A 306 13.77 8.80 8.80
CA ILE A 306 14.90 9.60 8.29
C ILE A 306 15.68 10.26 9.43
N ARG A 307 14.98 10.97 10.33
CA ARG A 307 15.58 11.73 11.42
C ARG A 307 16.37 10.85 12.39
N ASP A 308 15.81 9.71 12.77
CA ASP A 308 16.32 8.82 13.80
C ASP A 308 17.17 7.67 13.21
N ASP A 309 17.44 7.71 11.90
CA ASP A 309 18.16 6.70 11.12
C ASP A 309 17.67 5.25 11.38
N ARG A 310 16.36 5.09 11.49
CA ARG A 310 15.70 3.79 11.65
C ARG A 310 14.97 3.37 10.37
N GLU A 311 14.49 2.15 10.33
CA GLU A 311 13.59 1.70 9.26
C GLU A 311 12.18 2.32 9.42
N PRO A 312 11.48 2.64 8.30
CA PRO A 312 10.07 3.02 8.32
C PRO A 312 9.18 1.83 8.66
N ALA A 313 7.96 2.09 9.12
CA ALA A 313 6.99 1.05 9.48
C ALA A 313 6.62 0.12 8.32
N ALA A 314 6.72 0.60 7.08
CA ALA A 314 6.58 -0.18 5.85
C ALA A 314 7.83 0.02 5.00
N THR A 315 8.74 -0.95 5.04
CA THR A 315 10.05 -0.87 4.39
C THR A 315 9.99 -1.24 2.91
N GLY A 316 11.04 -0.92 2.16
CA GLY A 316 11.22 -1.44 0.80
C GLY A 316 11.24 -2.97 0.74
N LEU A 317 11.74 -3.64 1.78
CA LEU A 317 11.71 -5.11 1.87
C LEU A 317 10.28 -5.63 2.06
N ASP A 318 9.44 -4.96 2.85
CA ASP A 318 8.02 -5.29 2.94
C ASP A 318 7.34 -5.17 1.58
N GLY A 319 7.58 -4.08 0.85
CA GLY A 319 7.06 -3.89 -0.50
C GLY A 319 7.49 -4.99 -1.45
N LEU A 320 8.77 -5.37 -1.44
CA LEU A 320 9.31 -6.47 -2.24
C LEU A 320 8.62 -7.80 -1.93
N ARG A 321 8.40 -8.12 -0.64
CA ARG A 321 7.68 -9.34 -0.23
C ARG A 321 6.22 -9.32 -0.71
N VAL A 322 5.54 -8.17 -0.63
CA VAL A 322 4.18 -8.05 -1.15
C VAL A 322 4.13 -8.18 -2.67
N VAL A 323 5.08 -7.62 -3.41
CA VAL A 323 5.19 -7.83 -4.87
C VAL A 323 5.35 -9.32 -5.18
N GLN A 324 6.23 -10.03 -4.49
CA GLN A 324 6.44 -11.46 -4.66
C GLN A 324 5.15 -12.27 -4.46
N VAL A 325 4.43 -12.03 -3.36
CA VAL A 325 3.15 -12.69 -3.07
C VAL A 325 2.09 -12.35 -4.13
N THR A 326 2.05 -11.08 -4.57
CA THR A 326 1.08 -10.62 -5.58
C THR A 326 1.32 -11.27 -6.94
N LEU A 327 2.57 -11.41 -7.37
CA LEU A 327 2.92 -12.11 -8.61
C LEU A 327 2.58 -13.60 -8.52
N ALA A 328 2.82 -14.25 -7.39
CA ALA A 328 2.42 -15.63 -7.13
C ALA A 328 0.88 -15.79 -7.14
N MET A 329 0.13 -14.81 -6.62
CA MET A 329 -1.33 -14.77 -6.68
C MET A 329 -1.82 -14.66 -8.13
N ILE A 330 -1.21 -13.81 -8.95
CA ILE A 330 -1.53 -13.66 -10.38
C ILE A 330 -1.25 -14.97 -11.11
N GLU A 331 -0.09 -15.57 -10.90
CA GLU A 331 0.29 -16.87 -11.45
C GLU A 331 -0.71 -17.96 -11.09
N SER A 332 -1.08 -18.03 -9.81
CA SER A 332 -2.05 -19.01 -9.30
C SER A 332 -3.41 -18.85 -9.99
N ALA A 333 -3.92 -17.63 -10.07
CA ALA A 333 -5.20 -17.35 -10.71
C ALA A 333 -5.19 -17.63 -12.23
N THR A 334 -4.05 -17.39 -12.88
CA THR A 334 -3.88 -17.61 -14.33
C THR A 334 -3.83 -19.10 -14.66
N HIS A 335 -3.13 -19.91 -13.85
CA HIS A 335 -2.88 -21.31 -14.15
C HIS A 335 -3.76 -22.29 -13.37
N GLY A 336 -4.61 -21.80 -12.45
CA GLY A 336 -5.51 -22.63 -11.66
C GLY A 336 -4.79 -23.62 -10.74
N ARG A 337 -3.64 -23.21 -10.19
CA ARG A 337 -2.80 -24.07 -9.32
C ARG A 337 -2.29 -23.32 -8.10
N THR A 338 -1.95 -24.06 -7.08
CA THR A 338 -1.20 -23.53 -5.94
C THR A 338 0.22 -23.15 -6.35
N VAL A 339 0.71 -22.00 -5.86
CA VAL A 339 2.06 -21.51 -6.11
C VAL A 339 2.81 -21.37 -4.80
N LYS A 340 3.98 -21.98 -4.71
CA LYS A 340 4.92 -21.80 -3.60
C LYS A 340 5.75 -20.54 -3.79
N ILE A 341 6.08 -19.90 -2.68
CA ILE A 341 6.86 -18.66 -2.66
C ILE A 341 8.22 -18.96 -2.05
N GLU A 342 9.24 -18.88 -2.87
CA GLU A 342 10.62 -19.13 -2.44
C GLU A 342 11.17 -17.95 -1.61
N PRO A 343 11.98 -18.21 -0.58
CA PRO A 343 12.67 -17.17 0.16
C PRO A 343 13.54 -16.28 -0.77
N LEU A 344 13.45 -14.97 -0.62
CA LEU A 344 14.31 -14.02 -1.35
C LEU A 344 15.54 -13.64 -0.54
N THR A 345 16.69 -13.64 -1.20
CA THR A 345 17.93 -13.04 -0.70
C THR A 345 18.20 -11.73 -1.46
N VAL A 346 18.27 -10.59 -0.74
CA VAL A 346 18.44 -9.23 -1.30
C VAL A 346 19.72 -8.58 -0.80
#